data_49df8cf5326c09a79c2ab016529f65f9
#
_entry.id   49df8cf5326c09a79c2ab016529f65f9
#
_cell.length_a   1.000
_cell.length_b   1.000
_cell.length_c   1.000
_cell.angle_alpha   90.00
_cell.angle_beta   90.00
_cell.angle_gamma   90.00
#
_symmetry.space_group_name_H-M   'P 1'
#
loop_
_entity.id
_entity.type
_entity.pdbx_description
1 polymer ?
#
loop_
_entity_poly.entity_id
_entity_poly.type
_entity_poly.pdbx_seq_one_letter_code
_entity_poly.pdbx_strand_id
1 'polypeptide(L)'
;GPFEGIVAVTRGGLVPAAIVARELDIRLIDTVCVSSYDQKDRGTPEILKTFDGDGENWLIVDDLVDTGATARIVREMAPLAHFATIYAKPAGKPFVDSFVTEVSQDTWIFFPWDMALQYVQPYRGED
;
A
#
# COMPACT_ATOMS: atom_id res chain seq x y z
N GLY A 1 -3.42 -18.92 8.53
CA GLY A 1 -2.13 -18.38 8.81
C GLY A 1 -2.13 -17.63 10.12
N PRO A 2 -1.01 -17.06 10.46
CA PRO A 2 -0.89 -16.37 11.74
C PRO A 2 -1.64 -15.04 11.80
N PHE A 3 -2.11 -14.54 10.67
CA PHE A 3 -2.77 -13.24 10.65
C PHE A 3 -4.27 -13.38 10.70
N GLU A 4 -4.91 -12.55 11.54
CA GLU A 4 -6.36 -12.50 11.62
C GLU A 4 -6.96 -11.84 10.39
N GLY A 5 -6.27 -10.87 9.83
CA GLY A 5 -6.78 -10.12 8.72
C GLY A 5 -5.69 -9.31 8.05
N ILE A 6 -6.07 -8.67 6.97
CA ILE A 6 -5.18 -7.82 6.20
C ILE A 6 -5.72 -6.40 6.22
N VAL A 7 -4.83 -5.42 6.36
CA VAL A 7 -5.15 -4.02 6.21
C VAL A 7 -4.53 -3.57 4.90
N ALA A 8 -5.34 -3.20 3.94
CA ALA A 8 -4.87 -2.67 2.67
C ALA A 8 -4.73 -1.15 2.77
N VAL A 9 -3.58 -0.64 2.38
CA VAL A 9 -3.37 0.80 2.32
C VAL A 9 -3.90 1.26 0.97
N THR A 10 -5.01 1.93 0.96
CA THR A 10 -5.68 2.28 -0.29
C THR A 10 -5.06 3.55 -0.87
N ARG A 11 -5.04 3.64 -2.16
CA ARG A 11 -5.53 2.63 -3.11
C ARG A 11 -4.46 1.64 -3.54
N GLY A 12 -3.18 2.01 -3.43
CA GLY A 12 -2.09 1.21 -4.00
C GLY A 12 -2.02 -0.21 -3.48
N GLY A 13 -2.41 -0.41 -2.23
CA GLY A 13 -2.34 -1.74 -1.64
C GLY A 13 -3.53 -2.65 -1.91
N LEU A 14 -4.57 -2.14 -2.59
CA LEU A 14 -5.78 -2.94 -2.77
C LEU A 14 -5.54 -4.21 -3.59
N VAL A 15 -4.86 -4.09 -4.73
CA VAL A 15 -4.60 -5.26 -5.57
C VAL A 15 -3.64 -6.22 -4.89
N PRO A 16 -2.50 -5.75 -4.37
CA PRO A 16 -1.62 -6.66 -3.64
C PRO A 16 -2.31 -7.34 -2.46
N ALA A 17 -3.14 -6.61 -1.72
CA ALA A 17 -3.83 -7.18 -0.57
C ALA A 17 -4.79 -8.29 -1.01
N ALA A 18 -5.50 -8.09 -2.12
CA ALA A 18 -6.41 -9.10 -2.62
C ALA A 18 -5.67 -10.38 -2.98
N ILE A 19 -4.52 -10.25 -3.61
CA ILE A 19 -3.72 -11.41 -3.99
C ILE A 19 -3.17 -12.12 -2.76
N VAL A 20 -2.61 -11.36 -1.82
CA VAL A 20 -2.03 -11.94 -0.61
C VAL A 20 -3.10 -12.63 0.22
N ALA A 21 -4.29 -12.02 0.29
CA ALA A 21 -5.40 -12.62 1.04
C ALA A 21 -5.75 -14.00 0.51
N ARG A 22 -5.77 -14.15 -0.81
CA ARG A 22 -6.05 -15.44 -1.42
C ARG A 22 -4.93 -16.44 -1.14
N GLU A 23 -3.69 -15.99 -1.28
CA GLU A 23 -2.55 -16.89 -1.10
C GLU A 23 -2.42 -17.37 0.34
N LEU A 24 -2.76 -16.54 1.30
CA LEU A 24 -2.66 -16.90 2.71
C LEU A 24 -3.98 -17.37 3.30
N ASP A 25 -5.03 -17.43 2.48
CA ASP A 25 -6.37 -17.84 2.90
C ASP A 25 -6.86 -16.99 4.07
N ILE A 26 -6.71 -15.68 3.92
CA ILE A 26 -7.21 -14.70 4.89
C ILE A 26 -8.44 -14.05 4.28
N ARG A 27 -9.57 -14.11 4.98
CA ARG A 27 -10.82 -13.60 4.44
C ARG A 27 -11.17 -12.22 4.92
N LEU A 28 -10.62 -11.80 6.04
CA LEU A 28 -10.97 -10.52 6.64
C LEU A 28 -10.00 -9.46 6.13
N ILE A 29 -10.54 -8.46 5.45
CA ILE A 29 -9.73 -7.37 4.90
C ILE A 29 -10.35 -6.06 5.35
N ASP A 30 -9.53 -5.22 5.95
CA ASP A 30 -9.88 -3.85 6.29
C ASP A 30 -9.01 -2.93 5.45
N THR A 31 -9.27 -1.64 5.51
CA THR A 31 -8.51 -0.66 4.75
C THR A 31 -8.15 0.51 5.65
N VAL A 32 -7.06 1.18 5.29
CA VAL A 32 -6.73 2.50 5.82
C VAL A 32 -6.45 3.40 4.63
N CYS A 33 -6.62 4.70 4.83
CA CYS A 33 -6.42 5.63 3.74
C CYS A 33 -5.79 6.90 4.29
N VAL A 34 -4.66 7.25 3.70
CA VAL A 34 -3.96 8.51 4.01
C VAL A 34 -3.85 9.24 2.69
N SER A 35 -4.35 10.46 2.64
CA SER A 35 -4.22 11.24 1.41
C SER A 35 -2.75 11.63 1.26
N SER A 36 -2.19 11.34 0.09
CA SER A 36 -0.89 11.89 -0.23
C SER A 36 -1.14 13.31 -0.71
N TYR A 37 -0.30 14.22 -0.25
CA TYR A 37 -0.49 15.58 -0.71
C TYR A 37 0.04 15.71 -2.13
N ASP A 38 -0.60 16.61 -2.84
CA ASP A 38 -0.19 17.01 -4.17
C ASP A 38 1.11 17.77 -4.05
N GLN A 39 1.98 17.63 -5.04
CA GLN A 39 3.24 18.36 -5.05
C GLN A 39 3.03 19.87 -4.98
N LYS A 40 1.93 20.34 -5.52
CA LYS A 40 1.64 21.77 -5.49
C LYS A 40 1.22 22.23 -4.11
N ASP A 41 0.55 21.36 -3.39
CA ASP A 41 -0.03 21.71 -2.11
C ASP A 41 1.00 21.66 -1.00
N ARG A 42 1.80 20.63 -1.00
CA ARG A 42 2.81 20.41 0.03
C ARG A 42 2.23 20.39 1.42
N GLY A 43 0.94 20.11 1.52
CA GLY A 43 0.32 20.04 2.81
C GLY A 43 0.65 18.77 3.54
N THR A 44 0.26 18.73 4.80
CA THR A 44 0.42 17.54 5.61
C THR A 44 -0.52 16.45 5.11
N PRO A 45 -0.06 15.22 5.00
CA PRO A 45 -0.97 14.13 4.65
C PRO A 45 -2.12 14.04 5.65
N GLU A 46 -3.28 13.72 5.14
CA GLU A 46 -4.49 13.68 5.94
C GLU A 46 -4.99 12.25 6.06
N ILE A 47 -5.38 11.85 7.26
CA ILE A 47 -5.92 10.52 7.48
C ILE A 47 -7.40 10.53 7.10
N LEU A 48 -7.75 9.77 6.07
CA LEU A 48 -9.13 9.68 5.62
C LEU A 48 -9.86 8.50 6.22
N LYS A 49 -9.14 7.45 6.57
CA LYS A 49 -9.71 6.30 7.25
C LYS A 49 -8.63 5.65 8.10
N THR A 50 -8.94 5.45 9.36
CA THR A 50 -7.99 4.85 10.30
C THR A 50 -8.37 3.40 10.57
N PHE A 51 -7.51 2.70 11.28
CA PHE A 51 -7.70 1.32 11.73
C PHE A 51 -8.02 1.34 13.21
N ASP A 52 -8.98 0.51 13.61
CA ASP A 52 -9.33 0.36 15.02
C ASP A 52 -8.52 -0.79 15.61
N GLY A 53 -7.78 -0.48 16.68
CA GLY A 53 -6.98 -1.48 17.35
C GLY A 53 -5.49 -1.20 17.17
N ASP A 54 -4.67 -2.09 17.69
CA ASP A 54 -3.22 -1.94 17.65
C ASP A 54 -2.57 -2.73 16.52
N GLY A 55 -3.35 -3.55 15.83
CA GLY A 55 -2.85 -4.31 14.70
C GLY A 55 -2.20 -5.63 15.04
N GLU A 56 -2.25 -6.05 16.29
CA GLU A 56 -1.65 -7.32 16.64
C GLU A 56 -2.28 -8.44 15.83
N ASN A 57 -1.44 -9.27 15.21
CA ASN A 57 -1.84 -10.35 14.33
C ASN A 57 -2.49 -9.91 13.04
N TRP A 58 -2.27 -8.66 12.65
CA TRP A 58 -2.73 -8.13 11.35
C TRP A 58 -1.55 -7.90 10.42
N LEU A 59 -1.82 -8.03 9.14
CA LEU A 59 -0.83 -7.81 8.09
C LEU A 59 -1.23 -6.57 7.30
N ILE A 60 -0.40 -5.55 7.31
CA ILE A 60 -0.62 -4.36 6.48
C ILE A 60 0.05 -4.61 5.15
N VAL A 61 -0.64 -4.31 4.05
CA VAL A 61 -0.12 -4.51 2.71
C VAL A 61 -0.23 -3.22 1.92
N ASP A 62 0.88 -2.81 1.33
CA ASP A 62 0.91 -1.69 0.38
C ASP A 62 1.78 -2.11 -0.80
N ASP A 63 1.72 -1.35 -1.88
CA ASP A 63 2.49 -1.68 -3.07
C ASP A 63 3.94 -1.25 -2.93
N LEU A 64 4.19 -0.11 -2.32
CA LEU A 64 5.52 0.49 -2.31
C LEU A 64 5.67 1.36 -1.07
N VAL A 65 6.84 1.32 -0.45
CA VAL A 65 7.20 2.34 0.52
C VAL A 65 8.30 3.19 -0.11
N ASP A 66 8.05 4.49 -0.22
CA ASP A 66 8.96 5.43 -0.89
C ASP A 66 9.78 6.19 0.14
N THR A 67 9.34 7.36 0.54
CA THR A 67 10.05 8.14 1.56
C THR A 67 9.71 7.66 2.96
N GLY A 68 8.59 6.99 3.13
CA GLY A 68 8.12 6.55 4.43
C GLY A 68 7.12 7.47 5.08
N ALA A 69 6.76 8.58 4.42
CA ALA A 69 5.84 9.53 5.03
C ALA A 69 4.49 8.90 5.33
N THR A 70 3.90 8.22 4.34
CA THR A 70 2.64 7.52 4.54
C THR A 70 2.82 6.32 5.45
N ALA A 71 3.89 5.57 5.25
CA ALA A 71 4.13 4.35 6.02
C ALA A 71 4.25 4.66 7.52
N ARG A 72 4.87 5.77 7.87
CA ARG A 72 5.00 6.13 9.27
C ARG A 72 3.63 6.37 9.90
N ILE A 73 2.75 7.06 9.18
CA ILE A 73 1.41 7.32 9.68
C ILE A 73 0.63 6.02 9.85
N VAL A 74 0.73 5.14 8.85
CA VAL A 74 0.04 3.85 8.92
C VAL A 74 0.59 3.00 10.05
N ARG A 75 1.92 3.02 10.25
CA ARG A 75 2.54 2.29 11.34
C ARG A 75 2.02 2.78 12.69
N GLU A 76 1.78 4.07 12.83
CA GLU A 76 1.25 4.61 14.09
C GLU A 76 -0.18 4.18 14.32
N MET A 77 -0.96 3.97 13.25
CA MET A 77 -2.33 3.48 13.39
C MET A 77 -2.37 2.06 13.94
N ALA A 78 -1.42 1.23 13.53
CA ALA A 78 -1.44 -0.19 13.88
C ALA A 78 -0.01 -0.60 14.24
N PRO A 79 0.46 -0.19 15.41
CA PRO A 79 1.89 -0.34 15.75
C PRO A 79 2.34 -1.78 15.89
N LEU A 80 1.44 -2.71 16.16
CA LEU A 80 1.81 -4.11 16.35
C LEU A 80 1.59 -4.96 15.12
N ALA A 81 1.12 -4.37 14.02
CA ALA A 81 0.90 -5.11 12.79
C ALA A 81 2.24 -5.37 12.08
N HIS A 82 2.25 -6.43 11.29
CA HIS A 82 3.36 -6.67 10.37
C HIS A 82 3.10 -5.91 9.08
N PHE A 83 4.05 -5.11 8.64
CA PHE A 83 3.87 -4.24 7.47
C PHE A 83 4.70 -4.78 6.32
N ALA A 84 4.04 -5.11 5.21
CA ALA A 84 4.70 -5.69 4.04
C ALA A 84 4.37 -4.87 2.80
N THR A 85 5.37 -4.73 1.93
CA THR A 85 5.19 -4.06 0.64
C THR A 85 5.81 -4.92 -0.46
N ILE A 86 5.43 -4.65 -1.70
CA ILE A 86 6.07 -5.32 -2.83
C ILE A 86 7.46 -4.74 -3.03
N TYR A 87 7.54 -3.42 -3.08
CA TYR A 87 8.83 -2.74 -3.27
C TYR A 87 9.13 -1.85 -2.08
N ALA A 88 10.42 -1.68 -1.79
CA ALA A 88 10.85 -0.77 -0.76
C ALA A 88 12.02 0.04 -1.27
N LYS A 89 11.96 1.35 -1.07
CA LYS A 89 13.08 2.24 -1.33
C LYS A 89 13.81 2.51 -0.01
N PRO A 90 15.11 2.85 -0.08
CA PRO A 90 15.90 2.94 1.14
C PRO A 90 15.32 3.83 2.23
N ALA A 91 14.75 4.99 1.85
CA ALA A 91 14.22 5.90 2.86
C ALA A 91 12.99 5.34 3.57
N GLY A 92 12.27 4.44 2.91
CA GLY A 92 11.05 3.86 3.48
C GLY A 92 11.27 2.55 4.22
N LYS A 93 12.40 1.89 4.00
CA LYS A 93 12.64 0.57 4.57
C LYS A 93 12.45 0.50 6.08
N PRO A 94 12.88 1.51 6.86
CA PRO A 94 12.74 1.40 8.31
C PRO A 94 11.31 1.27 8.80
N PHE A 95 10.33 1.62 7.98
CA PHE A 95 8.93 1.62 8.40
C PHE A 95 8.20 0.34 8.08
N VAL A 96 8.81 -0.57 7.31
CA VAL A 96 8.17 -1.83 6.94
C VAL A 96 8.97 -2.99 7.49
N ASP A 97 8.28 -4.12 7.68
CA ASP A 97 8.90 -5.31 8.24
C ASP A 97 9.40 -6.25 7.17
N SER A 98 8.75 -6.27 6.02
CA SER A 98 9.18 -7.13 4.94
C SER A 98 8.80 -6.51 3.60
N PHE A 99 9.53 -6.90 2.57
CA PHE A 99 9.27 -6.45 1.20
C PHE A 99 9.83 -7.51 0.25
N VAL A 100 9.33 -7.48 -0.98
CA VAL A 100 9.77 -8.45 -1.97
C VAL A 100 11.08 -8.02 -2.61
N THR A 101 11.15 -6.76 -3.04
CA THR A 101 12.31 -6.27 -3.79
C THR A 101 12.66 -4.86 -3.36
N GLU A 102 13.94 -4.62 -3.12
CA GLU A 102 14.42 -3.27 -2.85
C GLU A 102 14.81 -2.62 -4.17
N VAL A 103 14.47 -1.33 -4.33
CA VAL A 103 14.85 -0.55 -5.49
C VAL A 103 15.47 0.76 -5.03
N SER A 104 16.18 1.43 -5.93
CA SER A 104 16.85 2.67 -5.56
C SER A 104 15.82 3.77 -5.31
N GLN A 105 16.25 4.80 -4.56
CA GLN A 105 15.34 5.86 -4.15
C GLN A 105 14.78 6.62 -5.35
N ASP A 106 15.52 6.72 -6.43
CA ASP A 106 15.10 7.47 -7.60
C ASP A 106 14.44 6.60 -8.67
N THR A 107 14.15 5.34 -8.36
CA THR A 107 13.45 4.47 -9.29
C THR A 107 12.00 4.88 -9.39
N TRP A 108 11.50 4.95 -10.61
CA TRP A 108 10.09 5.17 -10.86
C TRP A 108 9.42 3.85 -11.16
N ILE A 109 8.34 3.53 -10.42
CA ILE A 109 7.65 2.27 -10.58
C ILE A 109 6.23 2.53 -11.04
N PHE A 110 5.86 1.87 -12.13
CA PHE A 110 4.48 1.87 -12.60
C PHE A 110 3.85 0.54 -12.26
N PHE A 111 2.72 0.60 -11.54
CA PHE A 111 1.89 -0.57 -11.34
C PHE A 111 0.69 -0.46 -12.27
N PRO A 112 0.14 -1.59 -12.71
CA PRO A 112 -1.05 -1.53 -13.57
C PRO A 112 -2.21 -0.75 -12.95
N TRP A 113 -2.34 -0.82 -11.63
CA TRP A 113 -3.44 -0.15 -10.93
C TRP A 113 -3.16 1.33 -10.65
N ASP A 114 -1.98 1.81 -10.99
CA ASP A 114 -1.62 3.22 -10.80
C ASP A 114 -1.94 4.08 -12.00
N MET A 115 -2.30 3.48 -13.11
CA MET A 115 -2.48 4.22 -14.35
C MET A 115 -3.62 5.21 -14.22
N ALA A 116 -3.38 6.43 -14.63
CA ALA A 116 -4.42 7.43 -14.65
C ALA A 116 -5.48 7.04 -15.67
N LEU A 117 -6.73 7.38 -15.35
CA LEU A 117 -7.81 7.11 -16.28
C LEU A 117 -7.62 7.96 -17.52
N GLN A 118 -7.58 7.33 -18.66
CA GLN A 118 -7.40 8.00 -19.95
C GLN A 118 -8.37 7.43 -20.95
N TYR A 119 -8.75 8.27 -21.90
CA TYR A 119 -9.53 7.75 -23.01
C TYR A 119 -8.62 6.93 -23.90
N VAL A 120 -9.04 5.72 -24.20
CA VAL A 120 -8.36 4.86 -25.14
C VAL A 120 -9.39 4.40 -26.16
N GLN A 121 -9.06 4.60 -27.43
CA GLN A 121 -9.97 4.18 -28.47
C GLN A 121 -10.15 2.67 -28.38
N PRO A 122 -11.40 2.18 -28.43
CA PRO A 122 -11.62 0.75 -28.31
C PRO A 122 -10.95 -0.01 -29.44
N TYR A 123 -10.44 -1.19 -29.13
CA TYR A 123 -9.88 -2.07 -30.13
C TYR A 123 -11.00 -2.58 -31.03
N ARG A 124 -10.80 -2.58 -32.34
CA ARG A 124 -11.85 -2.96 -33.28
C ARG A 124 -11.61 -4.29 -33.94
N GLY A 125 -10.63 -4.95 -33.57
CA GLY A 125 -10.37 -6.20 -34.21
C GLY A 125 -9.69 -6.02 -35.52
N GLU A 126 -9.79 -6.29 -36.44
CA GLU A 126 -9.20 -6.05 -37.57
C GLU A 126 -9.07 -5.51 -38.13
N ASP A 127 -9.43 -5.18 -37.83
CA ASP A 127 -9.22 -4.54 -38.47
C ASP A 127 -8.55 -4.44 -38.29
#